data_367bf74da7059d5a1b0289fae2f51e6c
#
_entry.id   367bf74da7059d5a1b0289fae2f51e6c
#
_cell.length_a   1.000
_cell.length_b   1.000
_cell.length_c   1.000
_cell.angle_alpha   90.00
_cell.angle_beta   90.00
_cell.angle_gamma   90.00
#
_symmetry.space_group_name_H-M   'P 1'
#
loop_
_entity.id
_entity.type
_entity.pdbx_description
1 polymer ?
#
loop_
_entity_poly.entity_id
_entity_poly.type
_entity_poly.pdbx_seq_one_letter_code
_entity_poly.pdbx_strand_id
1 'polypeptide(L)'
;KEQVIDETLAIGLSDEEPSDGELRNCINNPIHDSTNIDDAKRYPTAIWLEQNIALEYKKKEGKYFRGKPMSIEDMTMQLSIKTGEDIAKCQKHIIGVLNWCNILNQQKGVSVLPYKVHQFIPQTGNVYLTIGEQANRQITVKEKLYCDELSHGDTKIMYYPVVFSRLSGHEFYVIKINGSQILPRNFDGYATGDGDSDINDGYIILPYTGEDINNYILDVNSDDIPSDWYTTNKKGVRKLKKTYESRIPQKIYVTQSGGYSPTEPIDGMGYMEAIFVPSPLMYDPTARVVYKGKQSEYSKLSRIGGEGRSTATTVLSYEDIVLMQKMGIEQNDRKVLTFVDARQDAALQAGHFND
;
A
#
# COMPACT_ATOMS: atom_id res chain seq x y z
N LYS A 1 15.94 -27.38 3.74
CA LYS A 1 17.04 -27.98 4.54
C LYS A 1 17.47 -26.94 5.56
N GLU A 2 17.29 -27.23 6.85
CA GLU A 2 17.80 -26.40 7.93
C GLU A 2 19.33 -26.37 7.84
N GLN A 3 19.91 -25.16 7.88
CA GLN A 3 21.35 -25.00 7.83
C GLN A 3 21.88 -25.03 9.26
N VAL A 4 22.69 -26.04 9.59
CA VAL A 4 23.45 -26.10 10.85
C VAL A 4 24.52 -25.01 10.80
N ILE A 5 24.66 -24.28 11.87
CA ILE A 5 25.70 -23.27 12.04
C ILE A 5 26.75 -23.85 12.96
N ASP A 6 27.86 -24.31 12.38
CA ASP A 6 28.96 -24.91 13.11
C ASP A 6 29.93 -23.87 13.72
N GLU A 7 30.00 -22.70 13.11
CA GLU A 7 30.75 -21.55 13.63
C GLU A 7 29.80 -20.39 13.85
N THR A 8 29.96 -19.74 14.97
CA THR A 8 29.21 -18.52 15.25
C THR A 8 29.63 -17.46 14.25
N LEU A 9 28.63 -16.82 13.68
CA LEU A 9 28.81 -15.57 12.95
C LEU A 9 29.73 -14.65 13.76
N ALA A 10 30.29 -13.66 13.15
CA ALA A 10 31.33 -12.78 13.67
C ALA A 10 31.11 -12.20 15.09
N ILE A 11 29.91 -12.29 15.62
CA ILE A 11 29.60 -12.02 17.03
C ILE A 11 29.81 -13.33 17.77
N GLY A 12 30.93 -13.51 18.46
CA GLY A 12 31.14 -14.70 19.28
C GLY A 12 29.95 -14.87 20.23
N LEU A 13 29.37 -16.09 20.28
CA LEU A 13 28.32 -16.38 21.25
C LEU A 13 28.89 -16.15 22.63
N SER A 14 28.53 -15.03 23.21
CA SER A 14 28.63 -14.85 24.64
C SER A 14 27.59 -15.81 25.24
N ASP A 15 27.97 -16.60 26.19
CA ASP A 15 27.04 -17.45 26.94
C ASP A 15 26.03 -16.61 27.74
N GLU A 16 26.24 -15.31 27.82
CA GLU A 16 25.41 -14.36 28.55
C GLU A 16 24.55 -13.53 27.59
N GLU A 17 23.27 -13.67 27.77
CA GLU A 17 22.28 -12.80 27.08
C GLU A 17 22.35 -11.40 27.70
N PRO A 18 22.31 -10.31 26.87
CA PRO A 18 22.29 -8.95 27.40
C PRO A 18 21.13 -8.72 28.36
N SER A 19 21.38 -8.05 29.45
CA SER A 19 20.38 -7.70 30.46
C SER A 19 19.40 -6.68 29.92
N ASP A 20 18.17 -6.66 30.46
CA ASP A 20 17.13 -5.69 30.09
C ASP A 20 17.60 -4.24 30.30
N GLY A 21 18.47 -4.01 31.32
CA GLY A 21 19.06 -2.70 31.59
C GLY A 21 20.04 -2.24 30.51
N GLU A 22 20.89 -3.14 30.02
CA GLU A 22 21.84 -2.85 28.94
C GLU A 22 21.10 -2.56 27.63
N LEU A 23 20.07 -3.37 27.28
CA LEU A 23 19.24 -3.14 26.12
C LEU A 23 18.49 -1.80 26.20
N ARG A 24 17.91 -1.48 27.36
CA ARG A 24 17.26 -0.19 27.60
C ARG A 24 18.22 0.98 27.44
N ASN A 25 19.45 0.85 27.96
CA ASN A 25 20.47 1.87 27.79
C ASN A 25 20.82 2.08 26.31
N CYS A 26 20.95 1.01 25.52
CA CYS A 26 21.22 1.09 24.10
C CYS A 26 20.09 1.80 23.33
N ILE A 27 18.82 1.55 23.70
CA ILE A 27 17.66 2.19 23.05
C ILE A 27 17.65 3.69 23.33
N ASN A 28 17.96 4.10 24.55
CA ASN A 28 17.91 5.50 24.98
C ASN A 28 19.17 6.29 24.59
N ASN A 29 20.32 5.62 24.46
CA ASN A 29 21.60 6.19 24.08
C ASN A 29 22.24 5.42 22.93
N PRO A 30 21.66 5.47 21.72
CA PRO A 30 22.14 4.68 20.60
C PRO A 30 23.51 5.19 20.10
N ILE A 31 24.46 4.27 19.93
CA ILE A 31 25.78 4.52 19.33
C ILE A 31 25.84 3.72 18.02
N HIS A 32 25.67 4.40 16.89
CA HIS A 32 25.62 3.75 15.57
C HIS A 32 26.60 4.37 14.55
N ASP A 33 27.60 5.08 15.02
CA ASP A 33 28.55 5.84 14.20
C ASP A 33 29.99 5.31 14.27
N SER A 34 30.25 4.29 15.10
CA SER A 34 31.56 3.65 15.12
C SER A 34 31.82 2.90 13.83
N THR A 35 33.05 3.07 13.30
CA THR A 35 33.58 2.30 12.18
C THR A 35 34.31 1.03 12.63
N ASN A 36 34.40 0.81 13.93
CA ASN A 36 35.05 -0.35 14.52
C ASN A 36 34.08 -1.52 14.64
N ILE A 37 34.44 -2.63 14.03
CA ILE A 37 33.66 -3.87 14.06
C ILE A 37 33.55 -4.47 15.45
N ASP A 38 34.56 -4.35 16.27
CA ASP A 38 34.56 -4.91 17.62
C ASP A 38 33.53 -4.21 18.51
N ASP A 39 33.19 -2.94 18.21
CA ASP A 39 32.14 -2.24 18.93
C ASP A 39 30.76 -2.84 18.57
N ALA A 40 30.50 -3.18 17.28
CA ALA A 40 29.28 -3.84 16.86
C ALA A 40 29.17 -5.26 17.44
N LYS A 41 30.28 -6.00 17.49
CA LYS A 41 30.32 -7.34 18.09
C LYS A 41 30.01 -7.37 19.57
N ARG A 42 30.27 -6.29 20.28
CA ARG A 42 30.04 -6.14 21.74
C ARG A 42 28.75 -5.36 22.03
N TYR A 43 28.06 -4.90 21.01
CA TYR A 43 26.86 -4.08 21.20
C TYR A 43 25.67 -4.92 21.67
N PRO A 44 25.11 -4.64 22.88
CA PRO A 44 24.11 -5.51 23.48
C PRO A 44 22.92 -5.84 22.53
N THR A 45 22.40 -4.87 21.80
CA THR A 45 21.28 -5.13 20.88
C THR A 45 21.70 -6.00 19.69
N ALA A 46 22.93 -5.90 19.19
CA ALA A 46 23.42 -6.77 18.12
C ALA A 46 23.55 -8.22 18.61
N ILE A 47 24.05 -8.42 19.83
CA ILE A 47 24.12 -9.74 20.50
C ILE A 47 22.71 -10.31 20.68
N TRP A 48 21.78 -9.50 21.17
CA TRP A 48 20.39 -9.91 21.35
C TRP A 48 19.72 -10.32 20.04
N LEU A 49 19.91 -9.56 18.96
CA LEU A 49 19.41 -9.89 17.63
C LEU A 49 20.00 -11.21 17.12
N GLU A 50 21.28 -11.47 17.35
CA GLU A 50 21.88 -12.74 16.95
C GLU A 50 21.28 -13.91 17.74
N GLN A 51 21.24 -13.82 19.05
CA GLN A 51 20.84 -14.92 19.93
C GLN A 51 19.35 -15.22 19.90
N ASN A 52 18.49 -14.21 19.73
CA ASN A 52 17.04 -14.39 19.85
C ASN A 52 16.32 -14.38 18.49
N ILE A 53 16.94 -13.82 17.46
CA ILE A 53 16.31 -13.66 16.14
C ILE A 53 17.04 -14.48 15.07
N ALA A 54 18.36 -14.30 14.97
CA ALA A 54 19.12 -14.93 13.89
C ALA A 54 19.40 -16.42 14.13
N LEU A 55 19.49 -16.84 15.36
CA LEU A 55 19.85 -18.18 15.77
C LEU A 55 18.77 -18.86 16.64
N GLU A 56 18.63 -20.17 16.48
CA GLU A 56 17.79 -21.04 17.31
C GLU A 56 18.67 -22.17 17.87
N TYR A 57 18.78 -22.26 19.20
CA TYR A 57 19.50 -23.35 19.84
C TYR A 57 18.58 -24.57 20.01
N LYS A 58 18.88 -25.67 19.34
CA LYS A 58 18.13 -26.93 19.50
C LYS A 58 18.77 -27.82 20.55
N LYS A 59 18.19 -27.82 21.75
CA LYS A 59 18.67 -28.61 22.91
C LYS A 59 18.91 -30.10 22.62
N LYS A 60 18.05 -30.71 21.78
CA LYS A 60 18.19 -32.13 21.42
C LYS A 60 19.43 -32.43 20.58
N GLU A 61 19.91 -31.47 19.83
CA GLU A 61 21.02 -31.62 18.90
C GLU A 61 22.30 -30.97 19.42
N GLY A 62 22.19 -30.16 20.49
CA GLY A 62 23.32 -29.44 21.09
C GLY A 62 23.95 -28.42 20.13
N LYS A 63 23.20 -27.92 19.15
CA LYS A 63 23.71 -27.07 18.06
C LYS A 63 22.81 -25.87 17.80
N TYR A 64 23.42 -24.84 17.24
CA TYR A 64 22.71 -23.68 16.75
C TYR A 64 22.30 -23.87 15.28
N PHE A 65 21.08 -23.43 14.97
CA PHE A 65 20.52 -23.40 13.64
C PHE A 65 20.15 -21.97 13.31
N ARG A 66 19.99 -21.70 12.03
CA ARG A 66 19.46 -20.41 11.59
C ARG A 66 18.01 -20.27 12.07
N GLY A 67 17.71 -19.16 12.71
CA GLY A 67 16.35 -18.82 13.13
C GLY A 67 15.40 -18.67 11.95
N LYS A 68 14.11 -18.75 12.22
CA LYS A 68 13.08 -18.48 11.21
C LYS A 68 13.06 -16.97 10.87
N PRO A 69 12.74 -16.61 9.62
CA PRO A 69 12.52 -15.21 9.27
C PRO A 69 11.48 -14.59 10.20
N MET A 70 11.73 -13.38 10.67
CA MET A 70 10.85 -12.64 11.57
C MET A 70 10.59 -11.24 11.01
N SER A 71 9.38 -10.71 11.20
CA SER A 71 9.07 -9.35 10.79
C SER A 71 9.74 -8.31 11.71
N ILE A 72 9.96 -7.11 11.20
CA ILE A 72 10.49 -6.01 12.03
C ILE A 72 9.52 -5.69 13.17
N GLU A 73 8.22 -5.80 12.92
CA GLU A 73 7.17 -5.60 13.92
C GLU A 73 7.29 -6.60 15.07
N ASP A 74 7.49 -7.89 14.76
CA ASP A 74 7.64 -8.94 15.79
C ASP A 74 8.93 -8.76 16.59
N MET A 75 10.04 -8.44 15.92
CA MET A 75 11.31 -8.11 16.61
C MET A 75 11.13 -6.93 17.56
N THR A 76 10.46 -5.88 17.08
CA THR A 76 10.17 -4.66 17.83
C THR A 76 9.31 -4.96 19.06
N MET A 77 8.27 -5.75 18.89
CA MET A 77 7.37 -6.18 19.97
C MET A 77 8.13 -6.94 21.05
N GLN A 78 8.99 -7.90 20.65
CA GLN A 78 9.80 -8.66 21.61
C GLN A 78 10.77 -7.77 22.40
N LEU A 79 11.44 -6.83 21.72
CA LEU A 79 12.34 -5.89 22.37
C LEU A 79 11.59 -4.94 23.31
N SER A 80 10.43 -4.44 22.92
CA SER A 80 9.56 -3.59 23.73
C SER A 80 9.06 -4.32 24.99
N ILE A 81 8.60 -5.56 24.87
CA ILE A 81 8.17 -6.38 26.00
C ILE A 81 9.36 -6.61 26.97
N LYS A 82 10.55 -6.94 26.45
CA LYS A 82 11.73 -7.24 27.26
C LYS A 82 12.24 -6.00 27.99
N THR A 83 12.21 -4.85 27.38
CA THR A 83 12.80 -3.62 27.93
C THR A 83 11.80 -2.69 28.61
N GLY A 84 10.52 -2.81 28.31
CA GLY A 84 9.47 -1.88 28.72
C GLY A 84 9.52 -0.52 28.01
N GLU A 85 10.34 -0.39 26.95
CA GLU A 85 10.44 0.83 26.17
C GLU A 85 9.35 0.93 25.08
N ASP A 86 9.11 2.16 24.65
CA ASP A 86 8.12 2.46 23.60
C ASP A 86 8.41 1.73 22.28
N ILE A 87 7.37 1.22 21.63
CA ILE A 87 7.44 0.43 20.39
C ILE A 87 8.15 1.21 19.28
N ALA A 88 7.82 2.49 19.07
CA ALA A 88 8.42 3.29 18.01
C ALA A 88 9.91 3.55 18.25
N LYS A 89 10.32 3.73 19.52
CA LYS A 89 11.75 3.81 19.89
C LYS A 89 12.48 2.51 19.62
N CYS A 90 11.89 1.37 20.00
CA CYS A 90 12.46 0.05 19.76
C CYS A 90 12.63 -0.22 18.25
N GLN A 91 11.63 0.10 17.45
CA GLN A 91 11.69 -0.06 16.00
C GLN A 91 12.82 0.78 15.38
N LYS A 92 12.86 2.06 15.72
CA LYS A 92 13.91 2.98 15.23
C LYS A 92 15.30 2.47 15.63
N HIS A 93 15.44 1.94 16.85
CA HIS A 93 16.69 1.40 17.35
C HIS A 93 17.10 0.14 16.58
N ILE A 94 16.23 -0.85 16.40
CA ILE A 94 16.51 -2.06 15.61
C ILE A 94 16.97 -1.72 14.20
N ILE A 95 16.22 -0.85 13.51
CA ILE A 95 16.57 -0.40 12.15
C ILE A 95 17.96 0.28 12.16
N GLY A 96 18.23 1.11 13.15
CA GLY A 96 19.54 1.77 13.31
C GLY A 96 20.69 0.77 13.46
N VAL A 97 20.54 -0.26 14.31
CA VAL A 97 21.54 -1.31 14.50
C VAL A 97 21.76 -2.13 13.22
N LEU A 98 20.69 -2.53 12.55
CA LEU A 98 20.79 -3.28 11.30
C LEU A 98 21.50 -2.46 10.20
N ASN A 99 21.15 -1.18 10.05
CA ASN A 99 21.81 -0.29 9.11
C ASN A 99 23.29 -0.09 9.43
N TRP A 100 23.62 0.09 10.71
CA TRP A 100 25.01 0.19 11.15
C TRP A 100 25.80 -1.07 10.82
N CYS A 101 25.28 -2.26 11.15
CA CYS A 101 25.90 -3.53 10.77
C CYS A 101 26.07 -3.66 9.25
N ASN A 102 25.10 -3.21 8.46
CA ASN A 102 25.19 -3.24 7.01
C ASN A 102 26.30 -2.33 6.47
N ILE A 103 26.48 -1.14 7.03
CA ILE A 103 27.59 -0.23 6.67
C ILE A 103 28.95 -0.89 6.99
N LEU A 104 29.08 -1.52 8.15
CA LEU A 104 30.29 -2.25 8.53
C LEU A 104 30.57 -3.42 7.58
N ASN A 105 29.53 -4.12 7.12
CA ASN A 105 29.65 -5.25 6.20
C ASN A 105 30.11 -4.85 4.77
N GLN A 106 30.07 -3.56 4.43
CA GLN A 106 30.67 -3.07 3.16
C GLN A 106 32.21 -3.10 3.20
N GLN A 107 32.80 -3.24 4.38
CA GLN A 107 34.24 -3.39 4.51
C GLN A 107 34.66 -4.82 4.09
N LYS A 108 35.74 -4.93 3.28
CA LYS A 108 36.18 -6.24 2.78
C LYS A 108 36.54 -7.21 3.90
N GLY A 109 36.01 -8.42 3.83
CA GLY A 109 36.35 -9.51 4.73
C GLY A 109 35.62 -9.49 6.07
N VAL A 110 34.61 -8.67 6.21
CA VAL A 110 33.83 -8.53 7.44
C VAL A 110 32.39 -8.97 7.23
N SER A 111 31.84 -9.66 8.22
CA SER A 111 30.43 -10.01 8.27
C SER A 111 29.94 -9.91 9.71
N VAL A 112 29.19 -8.85 10.01
CA VAL A 112 28.53 -8.62 11.30
C VAL A 112 27.04 -8.66 11.07
N LEU A 113 26.35 -9.61 11.68
CA LEU A 113 24.88 -9.78 11.62
C LEU A 113 24.33 -9.62 10.18
N PRO A 114 24.82 -10.42 9.20
CA PRO A 114 24.35 -10.31 7.82
C PRO A 114 22.89 -10.69 7.74
N TYR A 115 22.07 -9.83 7.16
CA TYR A 115 20.65 -10.07 7.01
C TYR A 115 20.19 -9.91 5.55
N LYS A 116 19.03 -10.49 5.26
CA LYS A 116 18.32 -10.30 3.98
C LYS A 116 16.90 -9.89 4.30
N VAL A 117 16.43 -8.86 3.63
CA VAL A 117 15.03 -8.44 3.71
C VAL A 117 14.24 -9.19 2.65
N HIS A 118 13.13 -9.80 3.07
CA HIS A 118 12.17 -10.44 2.19
C HIS A 118 10.85 -9.71 2.33
N GLN A 119 10.34 -9.19 1.23
CA GLN A 119 9.00 -8.63 1.18
C GLN A 119 8.09 -9.61 0.47
N PHE A 120 7.02 -10.03 1.16
CA PHE A 120 5.98 -10.84 0.54
C PHE A 120 4.94 -9.92 -0.08
N ILE A 121 4.70 -10.07 -1.37
CA ILE A 121 3.64 -9.35 -2.09
C ILE A 121 2.45 -10.31 -2.15
N PRO A 122 1.40 -10.11 -1.34
CA PRO A 122 0.24 -10.99 -1.37
C PRO A 122 -0.50 -10.82 -2.70
N GLN A 123 -1.00 -11.93 -3.22
CA GLN A 123 -1.68 -11.99 -4.52
C GLN A 123 -3.08 -11.38 -4.51
N THR A 124 -3.68 -11.27 -3.34
CA THR A 124 -5.06 -10.81 -3.17
C THR A 124 -5.07 -9.73 -2.11
N GLY A 125 -5.07 -8.49 -2.53
CA GLY A 125 -5.23 -7.39 -1.60
C GLY A 125 -5.99 -6.26 -2.27
N ASN A 126 -6.99 -5.73 -1.59
CA ASN A 126 -7.46 -4.41 -1.88
C ASN A 126 -6.42 -3.42 -1.34
N VAL A 127 -6.23 -2.33 -2.03
CA VAL A 127 -5.58 -1.15 -1.47
C VAL A 127 -6.69 -0.29 -0.87
N TYR A 128 -6.44 0.23 0.29
CA TYR A 128 -7.38 1.09 1.00
C TYR A 128 -6.74 2.45 1.21
N LEU A 129 -7.48 3.52 0.91
CA LEU A 129 -7.05 4.90 1.11
C LEU A 129 -8.05 5.64 2.01
N THR A 130 -7.55 6.58 2.78
CA THR A 130 -8.40 7.59 3.41
C THR A 130 -8.77 8.68 2.40
N ILE A 131 -9.93 9.32 2.58
CA ILE A 131 -10.28 10.53 1.83
C ILE A 131 -9.46 11.69 2.35
N GLY A 132 -8.90 12.50 1.46
CA GLY A 132 -8.10 13.65 1.81
C GLY A 132 -7.32 14.21 0.64
N GLU A 133 -6.59 15.29 0.85
CA GLU A 133 -5.62 15.81 -0.11
C GLU A 133 -4.53 14.76 -0.37
N GLN A 134 -4.04 14.68 -1.58
CA GLN A 134 -3.10 13.65 -2.04
C GLN A 134 -1.89 13.44 -1.10
N ALA A 135 -1.32 14.51 -0.59
CA ALA A 135 -0.17 14.46 0.31
C ALA A 135 -0.48 13.91 1.71
N ASN A 136 -1.74 13.95 2.13
CA ASN A 136 -2.18 13.63 3.50
C ASN A 136 -2.96 12.33 3.60
N ARG A 137 -3.17 11.63 2.46
CA ARG A 137 -3.89 10.36 2.43
C ARG A 137 -3.06 9.27 3.10
N GLN A 138 -3.71 8.48 3.95
CA GLN A 138 -3.12 7.26 4.48
C GLN A 138 -3.46 6.08 3.58
N ILE A 139 -2.49 5.20 3.38
CA ILE A 139 -2.63 4.00 2.56
C ILE A 139 -2.39 2.75 3.40
N THR A 140 -3.18 1.72 3.18
CA THR A 140 -2.96 0.41 3.79
C THR A 140 -3.38 -0.71 2.84
N VAL A 141 -2.72 -1.86 2.97
CA VAL A 141 -3.13 -3.12 2.33
C VAL A 141 -3.83 -4.06 3.33
N LYS A 142 -3.89 -3.65 4.60
CA LYS A 142 -4.60 -4.39 5.65
C LYS A 142 -6.07 -4.02 5.60
N GLU A 143 -6.94 -5.01 5.70
CA GLU A 143 -8.39 -4.79 5.78
C GLU A 143 -8.75 -4.19 7.15
N LYS A 144 -8.70 -2.87 7.21
CA LYS A 144 -9.09 -2.06 8.36
C LYS A 144 -10.20 -1.11 7.95
N LEU A 145 -11.19 -0.92 8.83
CA LEU A 145 -12.27 0.04 8.59
C LEU A 145 -11.84 1.48 8.94
N TYR A 146 -11.07 1.65 9.99
CA TYR A 146 -10.68 2.95 10.50
C TYR A 146 -9.16 3.17 10.47
N CYS A 147 -8.77 4.40 10.19
CA CYS A 147 -7.41 4.90 10.29
C CYS A 147 -7.20 5.46 11.71
N ASP A 148 -6.50 4.72 12.55
CA ASP A 148 -6.26 5.11 13.94
C ASP A 148 -5.38 6.36 14.03
N GLU A 149 -4.45 6.52 13.11
CA GLU A 149 -3.49 7.62 13.06
C GLU A 149 -4.17 8.99 12.82
N LEU A 150 -5.27 9.00 12.07
CA LEU A 150 -6.03 10.22 11.74
C LEU A 150 -7.32 10.37 12.56
N SER A 151 -7.73 9.33 13.31
CA SER A 151 -8.95 9.36 14.12
C SER A 151 -8.67 10.00 15.48
N HIS A 152 -9.41 11.04 15.84
CA HIS A 152 -9.26 11.75 17.11
C HIS A 152 -10.61 11.97 17.81
N GLY A 153 -10.69 11.62 19.09
CA GLY A 153 -11.92 11.74 19.85
C GLY A 153 -13.07 10.95 19.22
N ASP A 154 -14.20 11.59 18.98
CA ASP A 154 -15.37 10.98 18.35
C ASP A 154 -15.30 10.95 16.82
N THR A 155 -14.32 11.65 16.22
CA THR A 155 -14.16 11.68 14.76
C THR A 155 -13.41 10.45 14.29
N LYS A 156 -14.09 9.57 13.55
CA LYS A 156 -13.53 8.38 12.95
C LYS A 156 -13.24 8.62 11.46
N ILE A 157 -12.01 8.37 11.05
CA ILE A 157 -11.59 8.44 9.65
C ILE A 157 -11.59 7.02 9.07
N MET A 158 -12.30 6.82 7.96
CA MET A 158 -12.45 5.51 7.34
C MET A 158 -11.44 5.29 6.22
N TYR A 159 -11.05 4.03 6.05
CA TYR A 159 -10.41 3.53 4.86
C TYR A 159 -11.45 3.06 3.85
N TYR A 160 -11.23 3.38 2.59
CA TYR A 160 -12.09 2.98 1.47
C TYR A 160 -11.30 2.08 0.53
N PRO A 161 -11.89 0.95 0.06
CA PRO A 161 -11.27 0.16 -0.99
C PRO A 161 -11.10 0.99 -2.25
N VAL A 162 -9.96 0.83 -2.92
CA VAL A 162 -9.65 1.56 -4.14
C VAL A 162 -9.43 0.60 -5.29
N VAL A 163 -9.96 0.96 -6.44
CA VAL A 163 -9.74 0.33 -7.73
C VAL A 163 -9.22 1.35 -8.72
N PHE A 164 -8.60 0.90 -9.79
CA PHE A 164 -7.91 1.79 -10.73
C PHE A 164 -8.52 1.66 -12.11
N SER A 165 -8.75 2.77 -12.79
CA SER A 165 -9.13 2.75 -14.20
C SER A 165 -8.06 2.00 -15.00
N ARG A 166 -8.50 1.04 -15.83
CA ARG A 166 -7.59 0.31 -16.73
C ARG A 166 -7.05 1.17 -17.86
N LEU A 167 -7.66 2.33 -18.11
CA LEU A 167 -7.28 3.23 -19.20
C LEU A 167 -6.39 4.37 -18.72
N SER A 168 -6.77 5.03 -17.61
CA SER A 168 -6.04 6.19 -17.08
C SER A 168 -5.09 5.87 -15.93
N GLY A 169 -5.32 4.76 -15.22
CA GLY A 169 -4.62 4.44 -13.98
C GLY A 169 -5.11 5.24 -12.75
N HIS A 170 -6.08 6.14 -12.92
CA HIS A 170 -6.60 6.95 -11.81
C HIS A 170 -7.35 6.09 -10.79
N GLU A 171 -7.25 6.44 -9.50
CA GLU A 171 -7.91 5.74 -8.42
C GLU A 171 -9.40 6.10 -8.31
N PHE A 172 -10.22 5.09 -8.07
CA PHE A 172 -11.65 5.16 -7.84
C PHE A 172 -11.93 4.57 -6.45
N TYR A 173 -12.41 5.37 -5.52
CA TYR A 173 -12.82 4.91 -4.20
C TYR A 173 -14.15 4.21 -4.27
N VAL A 174 -14.23 2.97 -3.83
CA VAL A 174 -15.45 2.16 -3.89
C VAL A 174 -16.36 2.50 -2.71
N ILE A 175 -17.46 3.15 -2.98
CA ILE A 175 -18.32 3.73 -1.94
C ILE A 175 -19.81 3.39 -2.11
N LYS A 176 -20.55 3.57 -1.03
CA LYS A 176 -22.00 3.65 -0.99
C LYS A 176 -22.41 4.96 -0.30
N ILE A 177 -23.35 5.68 -0.88
CA ILE A 177 -23.96 6.84 -0.25
C ILE A 177 -25.10 6.37 0.66
N ASN A 178 -25.07 6.79 1.92
CA ASN A 178 -26.11 6.51 2.91
C ASN A 178 -26.50 7.80 3.64
N GLY A 179 -27.55 8.43 3.18
CA GLY A 179 -27.99 9.74 3.70
C GLY A 179 -26.93 10.81 3.46
N SER A 180 -26.44 11.41 4.54
CA SER A 180 -25.39 12.46 4.52
C SER A 180 -23.97 11.90 4.66
N GLN A 181 -23.76 10.61 4.46
CA GLN A 181 -22.47 9.95 4.61
C GLN A 181 -22.14 9.06 3.42
N ILE A 182 -20.85 8.92 3.14
CA ILE A 182 -20.31 7.90 2.26
C ILE A 182 -19.67 6.82 3.13
N LEU A 183 -19.94 5.56 2.78
CA LEU A 183 -19.42 4.39 3.47
C LEU A 183 -18.59 3.55 2.50
N PRO A 184 -17.55 2.85 2.98
CA PRO A 184 -16.81 1.91 2.15
C PRO A 184 -17.70 0.74 1.71
N ARG A 185 -17.54 0.27 0.48
CA ARG A 185 -18.24 -0.87 -0.11
C ARG A 185 -17.22 -1.83 -0.70
N ASN A 186 -17.53 -3.12 -0.70
CA ASN A 186 -16.70 -4.08 -1.42
C ASN A 186 -16.85 -3.88 -2.94
N PHE A 187 -15.75 -4.05 -3.66
CA PHE A 187 -15.78 -4.04 -5.11
C PHE A 187 -16.22 -5.40 -5.63
N ASP A 188 -17.42 -5.45 -6.17
CA ASP A 188 -17.98 -6.62 -6.85
C ASP A 188 -17.93 -6.37 -8.35
N GLY A 189 -17.22 -7.23 -9.06
CA GLY A 189 -17.05 -7.09 -10.52
C GLY A 189 -18.29 -7.40 -11.33
N TYR A 190 -19.34 -7.80 -10.67
CA TYR A 190 -20.63 -8.04 -11.28
C TYR A 190 -21.52 -6.81 -11.08
N ALA A 191 -21.61 -5.97 -12.11
CA ALA A 191 -22.81 -5.16 -12.24
C ALA A 191 -23.95 -6.14 -12.44
N THR A 192 -24.73 -6.42 -11.41
CA THR A 192 -25.98 -7.15 -11.55
C THR A 192 -26.87 -6.34 -12.48
N GLY A 193 -26.90 -6.76 -13.73
CA GLY A 193 -27.58 -6.01 -14.80
C GLY A 193 -29.09 -6.09 -14.76
N ASP A 194 -29.68 -6.53 -13.69
CA ASP A 194 -31.11 -6.54 -13.43
C ASP A 194 -31.43 -5.48 -12.40
N GLY A 195 -31.77 -4.30 -12.89
CA GLY A 195 -32.73 -3.33 -12.35
C GLY A 195 -32.53 -2.75 -10.93
N ASP A 196 -31.74 -3.35 -10.08
CA ASP A 196 -31.70 -3.08 -8.65
C ASP A 196 -30.32 -2.70 -8.12
N SER A 197 -29.43 -2.17 -9.00
CA SER A 197 -28.25 -1.47 -8.48
C SER A 197 -28.75 -0.19 -7.81
N ASP A 198 -28.63 -0.15 -6.50
CA ASP A 198 -28.92 1.03 -5.70
C ASP A 198 -28.19 2.22 -6.33
N ILE A 199 -28.90 3.27 -6.75
CA ILE A 199 -28.31 4.48 -7.34
C ILE A 199 -27.30 5.17 -6.43
N ASN A 200 -27.25 4.75 -5.18
CA ASN A 200 -26.32 5.20 -4.15
C ASN A 200 -25.00 4.44 -4.16
N ASP A 201 -24.88 3.35 -4.90
CA ASP A 201 -23.65 2.60 -5.06
C ASP A 201 -22.81 3.16 -6.20
N GLY A 202 -21.53 3.34 -5.97
CA GLY A 202 -20.65 3.87 -6.99
C GLY A 202 -19.22 4.06 -6.54
N TYR A 203 -18.62 5.04 -7.16
CA TYR A 203 -17.21 5.40 -6.93
C TYR A 203 -17.11 6.90 -6.70
N ILE A 204 -16.10 7.33 -5.96
CA ILE A 204 -15.70 8.74 -5.97
C ILE A 204 -14.28 8.88 -6.51
N ILE A 205 -14.07 9.97 -7.23
CA ILE A 205 -12.78 10.39 -7.76
C ILE A 205 -12.44 11.71 -7.09
N LEU A 206 -11.21 11.81 -6.59
CA LEU A 206 -10.65 13.04 -6.06
C LEU A 206 -9.63 13.56 -7.09
N PRO A 207 -9.73 14.81 -7.55
CA PRO A 207 -8.73 15.39 -8.43
C PRO A 207 -7.34 15.33 -7.82
N TYR A 208 -6.32 15.18 -8.65
CA TYR A 208 -4.95 15.32 -8.19
C TYR A 208 -4.62 16.78 -7.90
N THR A 209 -3.59 17.01 -7.10
CA THR A 209 -3.15 18.35 -6.74
C THR A 209 -2.85 19.17 -8.00
N GLY A 210 -3.55 20.28 -8.16
CA GLY A 210 -3.41 21.19 -9.32
C GLY A 210 -4.31 20.87 -10.51
N GLU A 211 -5.14 19.83 -10.44
CA GLU A 211 -6.14 19.55 -11.46
C GLU A 211 -7.46 20.26 -11.17
N ASP A 212 -8.12 20.72 -12.25
CA ASP A 212 -9.45 21.29 -12.17
C ASP A 212 -10.51 20.18 -12.22
N ILE A 213 -11.37 20.11 -11.20
CA ILE A 213 -12.46 19.16 -11.12
C ILE A 213 -13.39 19.23 -12.33
N ASN A 214 -13.50 20.39 -12.97
CA ASN A 214 -14.33 20.56 -14.17
C ASN A 214 -13.84 19.69 -15.33
N ASN A 215 -12.59 19.25 -15.35
CA ASN A 215 -12.07 18.31 -16.34
C ASN A 215 -12.73 16.93 -16.27
N TYR A 216 -13.33 16.57 -15.14
CA TYR A 216 -14.02 15.31 -14.90
C TYR A 216 -15.53 15.39 -15.10
N ILE A 217 -16.08 16.57 -15.38
CA ILE A 217 -17.51 16.76 -15.63
C ILE A 217 -17.80 16.43 -17.09
N LEU A 218 -18.80 15.56 -17.29
CA LEU A 218 -19.25 15.21 -18.61
C LEU A 218 -20.09 16.35 -19.20
N ASP A 219 -19.68 16.88 -20.33
CA ASP A 219 -20.55 17.74 -21.13
C ASP A 219 -21.59 16.88 -21.84
N VAL A 220 -22.82 16.92 -21.34
CA VAL A 220 -23.95 16.16 -21.90
C VAL A 220 -24.36 16.60 -23.31
N ASN A 221 -23.82 17.70 -23.82
CA ASN A 221 -24.06 18.16 -25.21
C ASN A 221 -22.90 17.77 -26.14
N SER A 222 -21.83 17.17 -25.60
CA SER A 222 -20.66 16.75 -26.37
C SER A 222 -21.03 15.61 -27.35
N ASP A 223 -20.38 15.59 -28.51
CA ASP A 223 -20.48 14.50 -29.47
C ASP A 223 -19.79 13.20 -29.01
N ASP A 224 -19.07 13.24 -27.87
CA ASP A 224 -18.42 12.08 -27.26
C ASP A 224 -19.42 11.09 -26.66
N ILE A 225 -20.67 11.53 -26.44
CA ILE A 225 -21.73 10.68 -25.90
C ILE A 225 -22.45 9.95 -27.04
N PRO A 226 -22.58 8.61 -26.92
CA PRO A 226 -23.26 7.82 -27.93
C PRO A 226 -24.70 8.33 -28.25
N SER A 227 -25.04 8.39 -29.50
CA SER A 227 -26.35 8.85 -29.96
C SER A 227 -27.53 8.04 -29.41
N ASP A 228 -27.29 6.77 -29.03
CA ASP A 228 -28.29 5.88 -28.44
C ASP A 228 -28.63 6.25 -26.97
N TRP A 229 -27.84 7.12 -26.33
CA TRP A 229 -28.17 7.68 -25.01
C TRP A 229 -29.23 8.77 -25.07
N TYR A 230 -29.52 9.30 -26.25
CA TYR A 230 -30.50 10.38 -26.47
C TYR A 230 -31.80 9.90 -27.04
N THR A 231 -32.84 10.63 -26.75
CA THR A 231 -34.09 10.68 -27.54
C THR A 231 -34.14 12.01 -28.28
N THR A 232 -34.55 11.99 -29.53
CA THR A 232 -34.77 13.22 -30.30
C THR A 232 -36.26 13.47 -30.40
N ASN A 233 -36.71 14.64 -29.99
CA ASN A 233 -38.10 15.00 -30.10
C ASN A 233 -38.44 15.39 -31.57
N LYS A 234 -39.73 15.57 -31.87
CA LYS A 234 -40.21 15.96 -33.22
C LYS A 234 -39.64 17.30 -33.72
N LYS A 235 -39.05 18.10 -32.83
CA LYS A 235 -38.43 19.39 -33.17
C LYS A 235 -36.89 19.31 -33.31
N GLY A 236 -36.35 18.08 -33.35
CA GLY A 236 -34.91 17.87 -33.49
C GLY A 236 -34.07 18.09 -32.20
N VAL A 237 -34.71 18.39 -31.06
CA VAL A 237 -34.01 18.62 -29.81
C VAL A 237 -33.62 17.27 -29.18
N ARG A 238 -32.33 17.05 -28.95
CA ARG A 238 -31.78 15.87 -28.27
C ARG A 238 -32.01 16.02 -26.77
N LYS A 239 -32.52 14.98 -26.12
CA LYS A 239 -32.66 14.88 -24.67
C LYS A 239 -32.08 13.54 -24.19
N LEU A 240 -31.28 13.58 -23.16
CA LEU A 240 -30.74 12.38 -22.54
C LEU A 240 -31.85 11.48 -22.01
N LYS A 241 -31.75 10.17 -22.23
CA LYS A 241 -32.71 9.20 -21.71
C LYS A 241 -32.57 9.11 -20.19
N LYS A 242 -33.68 9.04 -19.47
CA LYS A 242 -33.68 8.93 -17.99
C LYS A 242 -32.80 7.81 -17.46
N THR A 243 -32.70 6.69 -18.18
CA THR A 243 -31.86 5.55 -17.82
C THR A 243 -30.36 5.90 -17.74
N TYR A 244 -29.92 6.86 -18.55
CA TYR A 244 -28.51 7.31 -18.56
C TYR A 244 -28.30 8.56 -17.73
N GLU A 245 -29.32 9.35 -17.49
CA GLU A 245 -29.27 10.56 -16.67
C GLU A 245 -28.80 10.25 -15.25
N SER A 246 -29.27 9.13 -14.66
CA SER A 246 -28.84 8.65 -13.34
C SER A 246 -27.46 7.99 -13.34
N ARG A 247 -26.80 7.85 -14.50
CA ARG A 247 -25.49 7.20 -14.65
C ARG A 247 -24.36 8.16 -14.99
N ILE A 248 -24.68 9.45 -15.09
CA ILE A 248 -23.68 10.48 -15.36
C ILE A 248 -22.92 10.84 -14.09
N PRO A 249 -21.60 11.03 -14.19
CA PRO A 249 -20.81 11.54 -13.09
C PRO A 249 -21.33 12.89 -12.57
N GLN A 250 -21.35 13.04 -11.26
CA GLN A 250 -21.89 14.24 -10.59
C GLN A 250 -20.82 14.83 -9.66
N LYS A 251 -20.68 16.15 -9.71
CA LYS A 251 -19.88 16.88 -8.73
C LYS A 251 -20.58 16.80 -7.37
N ILE A 252 -19.83 16.44 -6.36
CA ILE A 252 -20.28 16.32 -4.96
C ILE A 252 -19.24 16.94 -4.03
N TYR A 253 -19.59 17.03 -2.77
CA TYR A 253 -18.71 17.51 -1.71
C TYR A 253 -18.59 16.45 -0.61
N VAL A 254 -17.36 16.17 -0.20
CA VAL A 254 -17.08 15.12 0.79
C VAL A 254 -16.13 15.62 1.86
N THR A 255 -16.24 15.10 3.08
CA THR A 255 -15.27 15.36 4.15
C THR A 255 -14.36 14.16 4.35
N GLN A 256 -13.23 14.37 5.01
CA GLN A 256 -12.30 13.31 5.39
C GLN A 256 -12.98 12.25 6.28
N SER A 257 -13.92 12.65 7.12
CA SER A 257 -14.70 11.74 7.99
C SER A 257 -15.88 11.05 7.29
N GLY A 258 -16.02 11.21 5.97
CA GLY A 258 -17.07 10.57 5.19
C GLY A 258 -18.39 11.36 5.11
N GLY A 259 -18.41 12.62 5.52
CA GLY A 259 -19.57 13.49 5.29
C GLY A 259 -19.79 13.69 3.79
N TYR A 260 -21.07 13.80 3.39
CA TYR A 260 -21.49 13.92 1.99
C TYR A 260 -22.50 15.04 1.81
N SER A 261 -22.34 15.84 0.76
CA SER A 261 -23.34 16.79 0.27
C SER A 261 -23.39 16.78 -1.25
N PRO A 262 -24.59 16.72 -1.87
CA PRO A 262 -24.75 16.82 -3.33
C PRO A 262 -24.59 18.24 -3.85
N THR A 263 -24.62 19.25 -2.99
CA THR A 263 -24.48 20.67 -3.31
C THR A 263 -23.40 21.30 -2.45
N GLU A 264 -22.87 22.43 -2.88
CA GLU A 264 -21.87 23.16 -2.10
C GLU A 264 -22.42 23.52 -0.71
N PRO A 265 -21.75 23.09 0.38
CA PRO A 265 -22.19 23.37 1.72
C PRO A 265 -22.00 24.84 2.07
N ILE A 266 -22.99 25.44 2.78
CA ILE A 266 -23.00 26.87 3.14
C ILE A 266 -21.77 27.24 3.98
N ASP A 267 -21.35 26.39 4.90
CA ASP A 267 -20.21 26.64 5.78
C ASP A 267 -18.88 26.13 5.24
N GLY A 268 -18.87 25.36 4.14
CA GLY A 268 -17.69 24.90 3.38
C GLY A 268 -16.55 24.22 4.15
N MET A 269 -16.53 24.32 5.48
CA MET A 269 -15.43 23.88 6.32
C MET A 269 -15.22 22.38 6.28
N GLY A 270 -14.01 21.98 5.82
CA GLY A 270 -13.58 20.58 5.77
C GLY A 270 -14.16 19.77 4.61
N TYR A 271 -14.99 20.37 3.74
CA TYR A 271 -15.45 19.72 2.52
C TYR A 271 -14.46 19.93 1.38
N MET A 272 -14.25 18.88 0.62
CA MET A 272 -13.51 18.91 -0.66
C MET A 272 -14.42 18.46 -1.80
N GLU A 273 -14.12 18.98 -2.97
CA GLU A 273 -14.80 18.63 -4.20
C GLU A 273 -14.41 17.23 -4.64
N ALA A 274 -15.38 16.45 -5.08
CA ALA A 274 -15.20 15.12 -5.62
C ALA A 274 -16.18 14.86 -6.77
N ILE A 275 -15.91 13.84 -7.58
CA ILE A 275 -16.85 13.36 -8.61
C ILE A 275 -17.42 12.03 -8.16
N PHE A 276 -18.72 11.96 -8.00
CA PHE A 276 -19.43 10.69 -7.81
C PHE A 276 -19.73 10.07 -9.17
N VAL A 277 -19.30 8.83 -9.35
CA VAL A 277 -19.53 8.02 -10.56
C VAL A 277 -20.41 6.85 -10.18
N PRO A 278 -21.68 6.82 -10.62
CA PRO A 278 -22.61 5.74 -10.27
C PRO A 278 -22.16 4.37 -10.82
N SER A 279 -22.37 3.31 -10.05
CA SER A 279 -22.22 1.92 -10.52
C SER A 279 -23.49 1.44 -11.23
N PRO A 280 -23.40 0.66 -12.34
CA PRO A 280 -22.17 0.28 -13.04
C PRO A 280 -21.52 1.46 -13.78
N LEU A 281 -20.21 1.45 -13.86
CA LEU A 281 -19.42 2.47 -14.57
C LEU A 281 -19.79 2.51 -16.05
N MET A 282 -20.52 3.55 -16.45
CA MET A 282 -20.92 3.75 -17.85
C MET A 282 -20.04 4.78 -18.57
N TYR A 283 -19.45 5.68 -17.81
CA TYR A 283 -18.50 6.68 -18.29
C TYR A 283 -17.35 6.84 -17.33
N ASP A 284 -16.14 6.70 -17.83
CA ASP A 284 -14.91 6.96 -17.09
C ASP A 284 -14.49 8.41 -17.33
N PRO A 285 -14.66 9.31 -16.35
CA PRO A 285 -14.35 10.73 -16.54
C PRO A 285 -12.83 10.99 -16.58
N THR A 286 -12.02 10.07 -16.07
CA THR A 286 -10.56 10.23 -16.05
C THR A 286 -9.92 9.89 -17.40
N ALA A 287 -10.53 8.95 -18.14
CA ALA A 287 -10.12 8.56 -19.49
C ALA A 287 -11.00 9.18 -20.58
N ARG A 288 -12.12 9.81 -20.22
CA ARG A 288 -13.16 10.34 -21.11
C ARG A 288 -13.72 9.28 -22.06
N VAL A 289 -13.99 8.08 -21.53
CA VAL A 289 -14.44 6.93 -22.30
C VAL A 289 -15.81 6.47 -21.84
N VAL A 290 -16.71 6.24 -22.83
CA VAL A 290 -18.02 5.62 -22.62
C VAL A 290 -17.90 4.13 -22.82
N TYR A 291 -18.35 3.35 -21.85
CA TYR A 291 -18.45 1.90 -21.98
C TYR A 291 -19.77 1.48 -22.60
N LYS A 292 -19.71 0.64 -23.62
CA LYS A 292 -20.88 0.13 -24.34
C LYS A 292 -21.32 -1.22 -23.77
N GLY A 293 -22.63 -1.38 -23.55
CA GLY A 293 -23.23 -2.65 -23.17
C GLY A 293 -22.99 -3.07 -21.71
N LYS A 294 -23.38 -4.30 -21.41
CA LYS A 294 -23.23 -4.93 -20.08
C LYS A 294 -21.82 -5.50 -19.90
N GLN A 295 -20.82 -4.64 -19.81
CA GLN A 295 -19.44 -5.06 -19.53
C GLN A 295 -19.24 -5.18 -18.02
N SER A 296 -18.52 -6.22 -17.59
CA SER A 296 -18.11 -6.40 -16.20
C SER A 296 -17.30 -5.21 -15.72
N GLU A 297 -17.48 -4.82 -14.45
CA GLU A 297 -16.65 -3.78 -13.82
C GLU A 297 -15.16 -4.16 -13.83
N TYR A 298 -14.82 -5.46 -13.74
CA TYR A 298 -13.44 -5.94 -13.84
C TYR A 298 -12.77 -5.68 -15.20
N SER A 299 -13.54 -5.47 -16.26
CA SER A 299 -12.99 -5.09 -17.57
C SER A 299 -12.65 -3.60 -17.67
N LYS A 300 -13.17 -2.78 -16.77
CA LYS A 300 -13.05 -1.32 -16.75
C LYS A 300 -12.10 -0.84 -15.63
N LEU A 301 -12.21 -1.49 -14.47
CA LEU A 301 -11.49 -1.17 -13.26
C LEU A 301 -10.69 -2.37 -12.78
N SER A 302 -9.49 -2.15 -12.27
CA SER A 302 -8.64 -3.20 -11.72
C SER A 302 -8.33 -2.97 -10.26
N ARG A 303 -8.14 -4.07 -9.52
CA ARG A 303 -7.48 -4.04 -8.21
C ARG A 303 -5.99 -4.19 -8.42
N ILE A 304 -5.15 -3.62 -7.57
CA ILE A 304 -3.70 -3.86 -7.62
C ILE A 304 -3.39 -5.37 -7.49
N GLY A 305 -4.13 -6.08 -6.66
CA GLY A 305 -4.00 -7.54 -6.54
C GLY A 305 -4.66 -8.36 -7.65
N GLY A 306 -5.36 -7.74 -8.59
CA GLY A 306 -6.03 -8.41 -9.72
C GLY A 306 -5.19 -8.47 -11.00
N GLU A 307 -4.15 -7.64 -11.09
CA GLU A 307 -3.14 -7.74 -12.14
C GLU A 307 -2.24 -8.94 -11.88
N GLY A 308 -1.73 -9.55 -12.94
CA GLY A 308 -0.83 -10.69 -12.82
C GLY A 308 0.35 -10.37 -11.91
N ARG A 309 0.80 -11.35 -11.11
CA ARG A 309 1.97 -11.21 -10.20
C ARG A 309 3.17 -10.58 -10.88
N SER A 310 3.37 -10.91 -12.15
CA SER A 310 4.48 -10.42 -12.96
C SER A 310 4.44 -8.91 -13.12
N THR A 311 3.29 -8.31 -13.45
CA THR A 311 3.16 -6.86 -13.63
C THR A 311 3.44 -6.10 -12.33
N ALA A 312 2.83 -6.53 -11.20
CA ALA A 312 3.07 -5.93 -9.90
C ALA A 312 4.55 -6.02 -9.49
N THR A 313 5.17 -7.18 -9.68
CA THR A 313 6.60 -7.38 -9.38
C THR A 313 7.49 -6.50 -10.25
N THR A 314 7.17 -6.36 -11.54
CA THR A 314 7.94 -5.50 -12.46
C THR A 314 7.89 -4.04 -12.03
N VAL A 315 6.69 -3.51 -11.73
CA VAL A 315 6.52 -2.12 -11.29
C VAL A 315 7.27 -1.86 -9.99
N LEU A 316 7.11 -2.74 -8.99
CA LEU A 316 7.80 -2.60 -7.70
C LEU A 316 9.32 -2.69 -7.86
N SER A 317 9.82 -3.65 -8.65
CA SER A 317 11.27 -3.79 -8.89
C SER A 317 11.84 -2.58 -9.62
N TYR A 318 11.09 -1.99 -10.55
CA TYR A 318 11.49 -0.75 -11.23
C TYR A 318 11.58 0.41 -10.24
N GLU A 319 10.57 0.61 -9.40
CA GLU A 319 10.56 1.66 -8.38
C GLU A 319 11.69 1.48 -7.36
N ASP A 320 11.99 0.24 -6.95
CA ASP A 320 13.13 -0.06 -6.08
C ASP A 320 14.46 0.38 -6.72
N ILE A 321 14.66 0.10 -7.99
CA ILE A 321 15.88 0.53 -8.74
C ILE A 321 15.94 2.06 -8.81
N VAL A 322 14.82 2.72 -9.09
CA VAL A 322 14.75 4.20 -9.13
C VAL A 322 15.05 4.79 -7.75
N LEU A 323 14.53 4.18 -6.69
CA LEU A 323 14.81 4.60 -5.32
C LEU A 323 16.28 4.43 -4.96
N MET A 324 16.89 3.29 -5.29
CA MET A 324 18.33 3.05 -5.12
C MET A 324 19.17 4.10 -5.85
N GLN A 325 18.75 4.51 -7.04
CA GLN A 325 19.41 5.60 -7.78
C GLN A 325 19.31 6.93 -7.06
N LYS A 326 18.12 7.29 -6.55
CA LYS A 326 17.91 8.52 -5.79
C LYS A 326 18.71 8.53 -4.48
N MET A 327 18.94 7.36 -3.89
CA MET A 327 19.78 7.19 -2.70
C MET A 327 21.28 7.22 -2.98
N GLY A 328 21.70 7.39 -4.23
CA GLY A 328 23.10 7.46 -4.62
C GLY A 328 23.83 6.11 -4.65
N ILE A 329 23.11 4.99 -4.65
CA ILE A 329 23.73 3.66 -4.79
C ILE A 329 24.36 3.53 -6.16
N GLU A 330 25.61 3.04 -6.23
CA GLU A 330 26.33 2.83 -7.47
C GLU A 330 25.59 1.87 -8.41
N GLN A 331 25.69 2.10 -9.72
CA GLN A 331 24.93 1.35 -10.73
C GLN A 331 25.12 -0.17 -10.61
N ASN A 332 26.34 -0.62 -10.36
CA ASN A 332 26.67 -2.04 -10.24
C ASN A 332 26.08 -2.73 -8.99
N ASP A 333 25.68 -1.94 -7.99
CA ASP A 333 25.14 -2.42 -6.72
C ASP A 333 23.61 -2.31 -6.67
N ARG A 334 22.99 -1.68 -7.65
CA ARG A 334 21.51 -1.62 -7.78
C ARG A 334 20.98 -2.94 -8.31
N LYS A 335 20.65 -3.85 -7.39
CA LYS A 335 20.17 -5.19 -7.74
C LYS A 335 18.92 -5.52 -6.95
N VAL A 336 17.92 -6.00 -7.65
CA VAL A 336 16.69 -6.55 -7.08
C VAL A 336 16.63 -8.03 -7.43
N LEU A 337 16.33 -8.88 -6.47
CA LEU A 337 16.15 -10.30 -6.65
C LEU A 337 14.74 -10.69 -6.30
N THR A 338 13.99 -11.17 -7.28
CA THR A 338 12.60 -11.62 -7.08
C THR A 338 12.54 -13.15 -7.11
N PHE A 339 11.66 -13.72 -6.29
CA PHE A 339 11.42 -15.15 -6.24
C PHE A 339 9.95 -15.41 -6.55
N VAL A 340 9.71 -16.39 -7.42
CA VAL A 340 8.37 -16.92 -7.69
C VAL A 340 8.39 -18.42 -7.49
N ASP A 341 7.29 -18.96 -6.99
CA ASP A 341 7.17 -20.37 -6.62
C ASP A 341 6.87 -21.30 -7.82
N ALA A 342 6.41 -20.73 -8.93
CA ALA A 342 6.07 -21.48 -10.13
C ALA A 342 6.98 -21.12 -11.32
N ARG A 343 7.42 -22.16 -12.08
CA ARG A 343 8.26 -21.97 -13.26
C ARG A 343 7.62 -21.13 -14.36
N GLN A 344 6.31 -21.26 -14.53
CA GLN A 344 5.56 -20.50 -15.53
C GLN A 344 5.55 -19.01 -15.18
N ASP A 345 5.31 -18.69 -13.90
CA ASP A 345 5.33 -17.30 -13.41
C ASP A 345 6.73 -16.71 -13.51
N ALA A 346 7.79 -17.51 -13.27
CA ALA A 346 9.17 -17.08 -13.44
C ALA A 346 9.50 -16.74 -14.90
N ALA A 347 9.02 -17.54 -15.85
CA ALA A 347 9.21 -17.29 -17.28
C ALA A 347 8.45 -16.03 -17.76
N LEU A 348 7.21 -15.84 -17.30
CA LEU A 348 6.44 -14.63 -17.57
C LEU A 348 7.11 -13.39 -16.97
N GLN A 349 7.61 -13.50 -15.73
CA GLN A 349 8.32 -12.41 -15.08
C GLN A 349 9.60 -12.03 -15.83
N ALA A 350 10.38 -13.01 -16.29
CA ALA A 350 11.57 -12.76 -17.09
C ALA A 350 11.24 -12.07 -18.42
N GLY A 351 10.11 -12.42 -19.05
CA GLY A 351 9.59 -11.73 -20.23
C GLY A 351 9.34 -10.25 -19.94
N HIS A 352 8.56 -9.96 -18.90
CA HIS A 352 8.23 -8.58 -18.50
C HIS A 352 9.43 -7.72 -18.11
N PHE A 353 10.52 -8.30 -17.63
CA PHE A 353 11.74 -7.54 -17.35
C PHE A 353 12.59 -7.24 -18.58
N ASN A 354 12.37 -7.96 -19.67
CA ASN A 354 13.13 -7.78 -20.92
C ASN A 354 12.43 -6.84 -21.92
N ASP A 355 11.13 -6.60 -21.75
CA ASP A 355 10.33 -5.66 -22.56
C ASP A 355 10.42 -4.22 -22.02
#